data_cd835093c7de8243267b36f3e375da2d
#
_entry.id   cd835093c7de8243267b36f3e375da2d
#
_cell.length_a   1.000
_cell.length_b   1.000
_cell.length_c   1.000
_cell.angle_alpha   90.00
_cell.angle_beta   90.00
_cell.angle_gamma   90.00
#
_symmetry.space_group_name_H-M   'P 1'
#
loop_
_entity.id
_entity.type
_entity.pdbx_description
1 polymer ?
#
loop_
_entity_poly.entity_id
_entity_poly.type
_entity_poly.pdbx_seq_one_letter_code
_entity_poly.pdbx_strand_id
1 'polypeptide(L)'
;TTLAQGDIRQRQLAEQRVYENEAIPLFGKRKAEEDPIGYAAAKSKLNKLKEKEYEILNNKKYEKSFEWRFEYPQLLDDKGAFIGFDIIIANPPYIKEGRMSKTFFEPYKDSPYYKGKMDIWYLFACNGLDLLNPNGVLCFIATNNWVTSFGASKLRDKVIKETRICNIVDFGAVMMFESAS
;
A
#
# COMPACT_ATOMS: atom_id res chain seq x y z
N THR A 1 -10.98 13.44 14.57
CA THR A 1 -10.79 13.15 13.11
C THR A 1 -11.21 14.34 12.26
N THR A 2 -12.27 15.07 12.62
CA THR A 2 -12.78 16.22 11.86
C THR A 2 -11.86 17.47 11.91
N LEU A 3 -11.14 17.68 13.02
CA LEU A 3 -10.22 18.82 13.19
C LEU A 3 -8.95 18.68 12.35
N ALA A 4 -8.37 17.48 12.26
CA ALA A 4 -7.17 17.24 11.44
C ALA A 4 -7.45 17.34 9.93
N GLN A 5 -8.64 16.95 9.48
CA GLN A 5 -9.07 17.12 8.08
C GLN A 5 -9.32 18.59 7.72
N GLY A 6 -9.83 19.38 8.67
CA GLY A 6 -10.01 20.82 8.51
C GLY A 6 -8.67 21.56 8.34
N ASP A 7 -7.67 21.16 9.11
CA ASP A 7 -6.34 21.79 9.09
C ASP A 7 -5.55 21.47 7.80
N ILE A 8 -5.65 20.23 7.33
CA ILE A 8 -5.06 19.80 6.05
C ILE A 8 -5.72 20.55 4.88
N ARG A 9 -7.04 20.67 4.91
CA ARG A 9 -7.80 21.41 3.87
C ARG A 9 -7.45 22.89 3.85
N GLN A 10 -7.29 23.53 5.02
CA GLN A 10 -6.90 24.93 5.13
C GLN A 10 -5.48 25.18 4.62
N ARG A 11 -4.53 24.30 4.93
CA ARG A 11 -3.15 24.39 4.41
C ARG A 11 -3.11 24.20 2.89
N GLN A 12 -3.82 23.22 2.35
CA GLN A 12 -3.90 23.00 0.90
C GLN A 12 -4.52 24.18 0.16
N LEU A 13 -5.59 24.80 0.70
CA LEU A 13 -6.20 26.00 0.14
C LEU A 13 -5.28 27.22 0.23
N ALA A 14 -4.47 27.34 1.29
CA ALA A 14 -3.48 28.41 1.43
C ALA A 14 -2.34 28.26 0.42
N GLU A 15 -1.80 27.04 0.27
CA GLU A 15 -0.76 26.73 -0.73
C GLU A 15 -1.26 26.95 -2.16
N GLN A 16 -2.52 26.58 -2.45
CA GLN A 16 -3.13 26.82 -3.75
C GLN A 16 -3.31 28.30 -4.04
N ARG A 17 -3.75 29.10 -3.06
CA ARG A 17 -3.89 30.57 -3.20
C ARG A 17 -2.55 31.27 -3.42
N VAL A 18 -1.51 30.84 -2.71
CA VAL A 18 -0.13 31.34 -2.92
C VAL A 18 0.33 30.98 -4.33
N TYR A 19 0.10 29.76 -4.78
CA TYR A 19 0.48 29.31 -6.11
C TYR A 19 -0.29 30.03 -7.22
N GLU A 20 -1.60 30.21 -7.08
CA GLU A 20 -2.44 30.96 -8.04
C GLU A 20 -2.10 32.44 -8.07
N ASN A 21 -1.82 33.05 -6.93
CA ASN A 21 -1.54 34.48 -6.86
C ASN A 21 -0.08 34.84 -7.20
N GLU A 22 0.88 33.97 -6.94
CA GLU A 22 2.31 34.24 -7.14
C GLU A 22 2.88 33.57 -8.39
N ALA A 23 2.43 32.36 -8.72
CA ALA A 23 2.98 31.60 -9.86
C ALA A 23 2.31 31.97 -11.19
N ILE A 24 1.01 32.22 -11.22
CA ILE A 24 0.29 32.55 -12.46
C ILE A 24 0.72 33.91 -13.04
N PRO A 25 0.89 34.99 -12.27
CA PRO A 25 1.42 36.25 -12.79
C PRO A 25 2.90 36.17 -13.20
N LEU A 26 3.70 35.39 -12.46
CA LEU A 26 5.13 35.19 -12.79
C LEU A 26 5.35 34.35 -14.05
N PHE A 27 4.43 33.45 -14.36
CA PHE A 27 4.44 32.59 -15.55
C PHE A 27 3.46 33.06 -16.65
N GLY A 28 2.98 34.30 -16.56
CA GLY A 28 2.10 34.87 -17.58
C GLY A 28 2.63 34.74 -19.02
N LYS A 29 1.80 35.10 -19.99
CA LYS A 29 2.03 34.89 -21.44
C LYS A 29 3.45 35.14 -21.94
N ARG A 30 4.20 36.10 -21.35
CA ARG A 30 5.59 36.41 -21.70
C ARG A 30 6.57 35.24 -21.44
N LYS A 31 6.42 34.52 -20.31
CA LYS A 31 7.31 33.39 -20.01
C LYS A 31 6.99 32.14 -20.81
N ALA A 32 5.74 31.97 -21.25
CA ALA A 32 5.37 30.89 -22.14
C ALA A 32 6.02 31.02 -23.53
N GLU A 33 6.32 32.24 -23.96
CA GLU A 33 7.05 32.53 -25.23
C GLU A 33 8.57 32.41 -25.04
N GLU A 34 9.10 32.74 -23.85
CA GLU A 34 10.52 32.70 -23.52
C GLU A 34 11.04 31.31 -23.16
N ASP A 35 10.21 30.46 -22.48
CA ASP A 35 10.53 29.08 -22.13
C ASP A 35 9.31 28.15 -22.29
N PRO A 36 9.02 27.72 -23.52
CA PRO A 36 7.87 26.86 -23.80
C PRO A 36 7.94 25.49 -23.11
N ILE A 37 9.15 24.96 -22.91
CA ILE A 37 9.39 23.63 -22.31
C ILE A 37 9.14 23.70 -20.79
N GLY A 38 9.70 24.72 -20.12
CA GLY A 38 9.48 24.95 -18.70
C GLY A 38 8.02 25.25 -18.38
N TYR A 39 7.34 26.03 -19.23
CA TYR A 39 5.91 26.32 -19.10
C TYR A 39 5.05 25.04 -19.26
N ALA A 40 5.33 24.21 -20.25
CA ALA A 40 4.62 22.95 -20.47
C ALA A 40 4.81 21.98 -19.30
N ALA A 41 6.03 21.89 -18.75
CA ALA A 41 6.33 21.07 -17.57
C ALA A 41 5.60 21.58 -16.32
N ALA A 42 5.60 22.89 -16.09
CA ALA A 42 4.88 23.51 -14.97
C ALA A 42 3.36 23.32 -15.08
N LYS A 43 2.79 23.49 -16.28
CA LYS A 43 1.38 23.25 -16.56
C LYS A 43 0.99 21.78 -16.36
N SER A 44 1.82 20.85 -16.78
CA SER A 44 1.61 19.40 -16.54
C SER A 44 1.62 19.08 -15.04
N LYS A 45 2.56 19.66 -14.29
CA LYS A 45 2.63 19.50 -12.84
C LYS A 45 1.40 20.08 -12.12
N LEU A 46 0.94 21.26 -12.55
CA LEU A 46 -0.28 21.88 -12.03
C LEU A 46 -1.52 21.02 -12.30
N ASN A 47 -1.67 20.49 -13.50
CA ASN A 47 -2.80 19.62 -13.83
C ASN A 47 -2.81 18.35 -12.97
N LYS A 48 -1.66 17.71 -12.75
CA LYS A 48 -1.55 16.55 -11.85
C LYS A 48 -1.91 16.89 -10.40
N LEU A 49 -1.57 18.08 -9.94
CA LEU A 49 -1.95 18.54 -8.60
C LEU A 49 -3.46 18.79 -8.50
N LYS A 50 -4.05 19.40 -9.50
CA LYS A 50 -5.51 19.62 -9.57
C LYS A 50 -6.30 18.31 -9.65
N GLU A 51 -5.80 17.31 -10.39
CA GLU A 51 -6.39 15.98 -10.41
C GLU A 51 -6.34 15.30 -9.04
N LYS A 52 -5.20 15.36 -8.36
CA LYS A 52 -5.07 14.85 -6.99
C LYS A 52 -5.99 15.56 -6.00
N GLU A 53 -6.08 16.87 -6.10
CA GLU A 53 -7.00 17.66 -5.27
C GLU A 53 -8.46 17.24 -5.52
N TYR A 54 -8.86 17.12 -6.78
CA TYR A 54 -10.20 16.64 -7.16
C TYR A 54 -10.50 15.25 -6.60
N GLU A 55 -9.53 14.32 -6.69
CA GLU A 55 -9.65 12.97 -6.12
C GLU A 55 -9.84 12.98 -4.60
N ILE A 56 -9.10 13.85 -3.90
CA ILE A 56 -9.19 14.01 -2.43
C ILE A 56 -10.53 14.63 -2.04
N LEU A 57 -10.96 15.71 -2.72
CA LEU A 57 -12.19 16.43 -2.42
C LEU A 57 -13.44 15.58 -2.66
N ASN A 58 -13.40 14.71 -3.67
CA ASN A 58 -14.52 13.83 -4.02
C ASN A 58 -14.44 12.45 -3.36
N ASN A 59 -13.50 12.24 -2.43
CA ASN A 59 -13.26 10.97 -1.74
C ASN A 59 -13.06 9.76 -2.68
N LYS A 60 -12.83 9.97 -3.98
CA LYS A 60 -12.67 8.89 -4.97
C LYS A 60 -11.55 7.93 -4.60
N LYS A 61 -10.49 8.44 -3.98
CA LYS A 61 -9.37 7.63 -3.51
C LYS A 61 -9.78 6.65 -2.42
N TYR A 62 -10.83 6.96 -1.66
CA TYR A 62 -11.29 6.17 -0.51
C TYR A 62 -12.63 5.45 -0.78
N GLU A 63 -13.23 5.65 -1.96
CA GLU A 63 -14.54 5.08 -2.32
C GLU A 63 -14.56 3.54 -2.28
N LYS A 64 -13.37 2.92 -2.44
CA LYS A 64 -13.17 1.46 -2.37
C LYS A 64 -12.10 1.06 -1.37
N SER A 65 -11.70 1.97 -0.47
CA SER A 65 -10.69 1.64 0.52
C SER A 65 -11.30 0.86 1.67
N PHE A 66 -10.62 -0.20 2.03
CA PHE A 66 -10.94 -1.02 3.19
C PHE A 66 -10.12 -0.53 4.39
N GLU A 67 -10.77 -0.27 5.51
CA GLU A 67 -10.10 0.11 6.76
C GLU A 67 -10.64 -0.75 7.89
N TRP A 68 -9.80 -1.55 8.50
CA TRP A 68 -10.14 -2.49 9.57
C TRP A 68 -10.90 -1.86 10.73
N ARG A 69 -10.56 -0.62 11.11
CA ARG A 69 -11.19 0.11 12.21
C ARG A 69 -12.65 0.47 11.96
N PHE A 70 -13.03 0.63 10.69
CA PHE A 70 -14.41 0.91 10.33
C PHE A 70 -15.21 -0.38 10.12
N GLU A 71 -14.60 -1.38 9.51
CA GLU A 71 -15.25 -2.66 9.21
C GLU A 71 -15.42 -3.53 10.47
N TYR A 72 -14.46 -3.44 11.40
CA TYR A 72 -14.42 -4.25 12.62
C TYR A 72 -14.18 -3.37 13.86
N PRO A 73 -15.12 -2.47 14.23
CA PRO A 73 -14.96 -1.58 15.38
C PRO A 73 -14.86 -2.35 16.72
N GLN A 74 -15.32 -3.59 16.77
CA GLN A 74 -15.19 -4.48 17.94
C GLN A 74 -13.72 -4.92 18.19
N LEU A 75 -12.83 -4.70 17.24
CA LEU A 75 -11.39 -4.95 17.38
C LEU A 75 -10.60 -3.70 17.77
N LEU A 76 -11.28 -2.70 18.33
CA LEU A 76 -10.67 -1.52 18.90
C LEU A 76 -10.73 -1.60 20.42
N ASP A 77 -9.66 -1.15 21.07
CA ASP A 77 -9.66 -0.92 22.52
C ASP A 77 -10.43 0.38 22.87
N ASP A 78 -10.59 0.64 24.18
CA ASP A 78 -11.28 1.84 24.68
C ASP A 78 -10.63 3.17 24.22
N LYS A 79 -9.39 3.13 23.70
CA LYS A 79 -8.67 4.28 23.15
C LYS A 79 -8.77 4.36 21.62
N GLY A 80 -9.47 3.42 20.99
CA GLY A 80 -9.62 3.34 19.54
C GLY A 80 -8.39 2.75 18.82
N ALA A 81 -7.47 2.08 19.55
CA ALA A 81 -6.36 1.38 18.93
C ALA A 81 -6.80 -0.02 18.49
N PHE A 82 -6.31 -0.45 17.33
CA PHE A 82 -6.59 -1.78 16.80
C PHE A 82 -5.86 -2.85 17.63
N ILE A 83 -6.60 -3.78 18.21
CA ILE A 83 -6.06 -4.84 19.08
C ILE A 83 -5.56 -6.08 18.34
N GLY A 84 -5.92 -6.23 17.08
CA GLY A 84 -5.51 -7.33 16.21
C GLY A 84 -6.42 -8.55 16.28
N PHE A 85 -6.16 -9.49 15.37
CA PHE A 85 -6.88 -10.76 15.27
C PHE A 85 -6.18 -11.85 16.07
N ASP A 86 -6.97 -12.77 16.64
CA ASP A 86 -6.44 -13.96 17.31
C ASP A 86 -5.93 -14.99 16.31
N ILE A 87 -6.61 -15.13 15.17
CA ILE A 87 -6.28 -16.13 14.15
C ILE A 87 -6.47 -15.52 12.77
N ILE A 88 -5.46 -15.70 11.91
CA ILE A 88 -5.55 -15.42 10.46
C ILE A 88 -5.23 -16.70 9.70
N ILE A 89 -6.19 -17.17 8.91
CA ILE A 89 -6.04 -18.35 8.06
C ILE A 89 -6.27 -17.93 6.62
N ALA A 90 -5.36 -18.26 5.71
CA ALA A 90 -5.53 -17.94 4.30
C ALA A 90 -4.84 -18.93 3.35
N ASN A 91 -5.40 -18.96 2.14
CA ASN A 91 -4.75 -19.43 0.94
C ASN A 91 -4.56 -18.22 0.03
N PRO A 92 -3.44 -17.48 0.15
CA PRO A 92 -3.22 -16.25 -0.59
C PRO A 92 -2.96 -16.54 -2.08
N PRO A 93 -3.18 -15.57 -2.99
CA PRO A 93 -2.89 -15.75 -4.40
C PRO A 93 -1.39 -15.91 -4.65
N TYR A 94 -1.00 -16.82 -5.56
CA TYR A 94 0.40 -17.09 -5.94
C TYR A 94 0.71 -16.37 -7.25
N ILE A 95 1.06 -15.11 -7.19
CA ILE A 95 1.32 -14.26 -8.36
C ILE A 95 2.76 -13.73 -8.30
N LYS A 96 3.60 -14.26 -9.19
CA LYS A 96 5.00 -13.83 -9.29
C LYS A 96 5.13 -12.54 -10.11
N GLU A 97 5.92 -11.59 -9.63
CA GLU A 97 6.17 -10.29 -10.27
C GLU A 97 6.62 -10.42 -11.74
N GLY A 98 7.42 -11.41 -12.07
CA GLY A 98 7.88 -11.62 -13.44
C GLY A 98 6.85 -12.21 -14.41
N ARG A 99 5.68 -12.66 -13.93
CA ARG A 99 4.62 -13.27 -14.76
C ARG A 99 3.46 -12.32 -15.07
N MET A 100 3.37 -11.20 -14.36
CA MET A 100 2.31 -10.19 -14.53
C MET A 100 2.84 -8.95 -15.24
N SER A 101 1.92 -8.07 -15.67
CA SER A 101 2.30 -6.77 -16.20
C SER A 101 3.13 -5.99 -15.17
N LYS A 102 4.07 -5.19 -15.63
CA LYS A 102 4.92 -4.34 -14.75
C LYS A 102 4.10 -3.43 -13.84
N THR A 103 2.91 -3.04 -14.28
CA THR A 103 2.01 -2.15 -13.54
C THR A 103 1.30 -2.82 -12.37
N PHE A 104 1.20 -4.15 -12.33
CA PHE A 104 0.50 -4.87 -11.26
C PHE A 104 1.16 -4.66 -9.88
N PHE A 105 2.48 -4.65 -9.82
CA PHE A 105 3.23 -4.49 -8.57
C PHE A 105 3.55 -3.02 -8.23
N GLU A 106 3.27 -2.06 -9.13
CA GLU A 106 3.54 -0.63 -8.87
C GLU A 106 2.94 -0.10 -7.56
N PRO A 107 1.66 -0.40 -7.21
CA PRO A 107 1.06 0.08 -5.97
C PRO A 107 1.74 -0.44 -4.69
N TYR A 108 2.48 -1.54 -4.81
CA TYR A 108 3.10 -2.20 -3.65
C TYR A 108 4.57 -1.82 -3.45
N LYS A 109 5.17 -1.07 -4.39
CA LYS A 109 6.60 -0.71 -4.33
C LYS A 109 6.97 0.15 -3.14
N ASP A 110 6.03 0.95 -2.64
CA ASP A 110 6.20 1.79 -1.45
C ASP A 110 6.00 1.02 -0.13
N SER A 111 5.61 -0.26 -0.20
CA SER A 111 5.47 -1.10 0.99
C SER A 111 6.84 -1.40 1.60
N PRO A 112 6.99 -1.34 2.96
CA PRO A 112 8.22 -1.72 3.65
C PRO A 112 8.61 -3.17 3.41
N TYR A 113 7.65 -4.00 2.98
CA TYR A 113 7.81 -5.43 2.71
C TYR A 113 8.17 -5.73 1.25
N TYR A 114 8.15 -4.72 0.39
CA TYR A 114 8.53 -4.92 -1.02
C TYR A 114 10.05 -5.05 -1.17
N LYS A 115 10.49 -6.06 -1.95
CA LYS A 115 11.92 -6.32 -2.22
C LYS A 115 12.25 -6.43 -3.71
N GLY A 116 11.24 -6.56 -4.57
CA GLY A 116 11.39 -6.94 -5.98
C GLY A 116 11.57 -8.45 -6.17
N LYS A 117 11.26 -8.94 -7.35
CA LYS A 117 11.20 -10.38 -7.68
C LYS A 117 10.35 -11.18 -6.70
N MET A 118 9.21 -10.59 -6.33
CA MET A 118 8.33 -11.13 -5.30
C MET A 118 7.29 -12.09 -5.86
N ASP A 119 6.74 -12.88 -4.94
CA ASP A 119 5.39 -13.42 -5.06
C ASP A 119 4.47 -12.58 -4.18
N ILE A 120 3.27 -12.25 -4.64
CA ILE A 120 2.38 -11.31 -3.93
C ILE A 120 2.00 -11.85 -2.54
N TRP A 121 1.93 -13.15 -2.36
CA TRP A 121 1.59 -13.74 -1.07
C TRP A 121 2.57 -13.38 0.06
N TYR A 122 3.82 -12.97 -0.26
CA TYR A 122 4.76 -12.47 0.74
C TYR A 122 4.23 -11.21 1.43
N LEU A 123 3.58 -10.33 0.65
CA LEU A 123 2.93 -9.13 1.21
C LEU A 123 1.72 -9.50 2.06
N PHE A 124 0.91 -10.48 1.62
CA PHE A 124 -0.21 -10.99 2.43
C PHE A 124 0.27 -11.55 3.77
N ALA A 125 1.37 -12.32 3.77
CA ALA A 125 1.92 -12.86 5.00
C ALA A 125 2.44 -11.77 5.93
N CYS A 126 3.20 -10.80 5.42
CA CYS A 126 3.71 -9.69 6.23
C CYS A 126 2.55 -8.86 6.82
N ASN A 127 1.56 -8.48 6.01
CA ASN A 127 0.40 -7.74 6.48
C ASN A 127 -0.45 -8.56 7.47
N GLY A 128 -0.59 -9.87 7.22
CA GLY A 128 -1.28 -10.76 8.16
C GLY A 128 -0.60 -10.78 9.52
N LEU A 129 0.73 -10.81 9.57
CA LEU A 129 1.47 -10.73 10.83
C LEU A 129 1.26 -9.40 11.55
N ASP A 130 1.15 -8.28 10.81
CA ASP A 130 0.88 -6.96 11.40
C ASP A 130 -0.55 -6.84 11.97
N LEU A 131 -1.47 -7.63 11.43
CA LEU A 131 -2.88 -7.64 11.85
C LEU A 131 -3.15 -8.59 13.01
N LEU A 132 -2.19 -9.41 13.44
CA LEU A 132 -2.35 -10.28 14.60
C LEU A 132 -2.23 -9.49 15.90
N ASN A 133 -2.95 -9.93 16.92
CA ASN A 133 -2.64 -9.56 18.29
C ASN A 133 -1.33 -10.25 18.75
N PRO A 134 -0.72 -9.84 19.87
CA PRO A 134 0.57 -10.39 20.31
C PRO A 134 0.61 -11.91 20.55
N ASN A 135 -0.56 -12.55 20.75
CA ASN A 135 -0.70 -13.99 20.94
C ASN A 135 -1.38 -14.67 19.74
N GLY A 136 -1.63 -13.95 18.67
CA GLY A 136 -2.33 -14.42 17.50
C GLY A 136 -1.55 -15.44 16.68
N VAL A 137 -2.26 -16.21 15.88
CA VAL A 137 -1.70 -17.28 15.04
C VAL A 137 -2.00 -17.01 13.57
N LEU A 138 -0.98 -17.02 12.74
CA LEU A 138 -1.11 -17.00 11.28
C LEU A 138 -0.92 -18.42 10.73
N CYS A 139 -1.86 -18.88 9.92
CA CYS A 139 -1.79 -20.15 9.23
C CYS A 139 -2.03 -19.97 7.74
N PHE A 140 -0.99 -20.20 6.94
CA PHE A 140 -1.06 -20.07 5.49
C PHE A 140 -0.71 -21.37 4.80
N ILE A 141 -1.45 -21.70 3.74
CA ILE A 141 -0.98 -22.63 2.73
C ILE A 141 -0.34 -21.82 1.61
N ALA A 142 0.92 -22.10 1.30
CA ALA A 142 1.70 -21.30 0.35
C ALA A 142 2.79 -22.11 -0.32
N THR A 143 3.39 -21.55 -1.37
CA THR A 143 4.52 -22.20 -2.06
C THR A 143 5.77 -22.18 -1.17
N ASN A 144 6.54 -23.27 -1.14
CA ASN A 144 7.74 -23.41 -0.29
C ASN A 144 8.95 -22.59 -0.77
N ASN A 145 8.87 -21.95 -1.93
CA ASN A 145 9.95 -21.16 -2.52
C ASN A 145 10.39 -19.93 -1.68
N TRP A 146 9.58 -19.49 -0.72
CA TRP A 146 9.91 -18.35 0.14
C TRP A 146 11.18 -18.58 0.98
N VAL A 147 11.51 -19.81 1.25
CA VAL A 147 12.69 -20.17 2.05
C VAL A 147 13.99 -19.70 1.37
N THR A 148 14.08 -19.81 0.05
CA THR A 148 15.30 -19.50 -0.72
C THR A 148 15.17 -18.28 -1.63
N SER A 149 13.94 -17.84 -1.97
CA SER A 149 13.70 -16.75 -2.90
C SER A 149 14.26 -15.41 -2.39
N PHE A 150 14.93 -14.67 -3.26
CA PHE A 150 15.41 -13.32 -2.97
C PHE A 150 14.28 -12.37 -2.56
N GLY A 151 13.17 -12.41 -3.30
CA GLY A 151 12.01 -11.54 -3.04
C GLY A 151 11.34 -11.77 -1.69
N ALA A 152 11.55 -12.94 -1.07
CA ALA A 152 11.00 -13.26 0.24
C ALA A 152 11.87 -12.82 1.44
N SER A 153 12.98 -12.11 1.20
CA SER A 153 13.93 -11.75 2.28
C SER A 153 13.25 -10.96 3.42
N LYS A 154 12.38 -9.98 3.07
CA LYS A 154 11.64 -9.19 4.05
C LYS A 154 10.66 -10.04 4.88
N LEU A 155 9.98 -10.99 4.23
CA LEU A 155 9.11 -11.94 4.94
C LEU A 155 9.93 -12.82 5.89
N ARG A 156 11.05 -13.39 5.43
CA ARG A 156 11.92 -14.21 6.30
C ARG A 156 12.44 -13.41 7.51
N ASP A 157 12.91 -12.18 7.27
CA ASP A 157 13.39 -11.29 8.35
C ASP A 157 12.29 -11.06 9.39
N LYS A 158 11.07 -10.80 8.94
CA LYS A 158 9.91 -10.56 9.81
C LYS A 158 9.54 -11.82 10.60
N VAL A 159 9.44 -12.97 9.93
CA VAL A 159 9.14 -14.25 10.58
C VAL A 159 10.18 -14.57 11.66
N ILE A 160 11.47 -14.42 11.35
CA ILE A 160 12.55 -14.75 12.32
C ILE A 160 12.57 -13.79 13.51
N LYS A 161 12.31 -12.51 13.28
CA LYS A 161 12.46 -11.47 14.32
C LYS A 161 11.23 -11.31 15.20
N GLU A 162 10.04 -11.51 14.63
CA GLU A 162 8.80 -11.09 15.26
C GLU A 162 7.88 -12.27 15.62
N THR A 163 8.20 -13.49 15.17
CA THR A 163 7.30 -14.63 15.37
C THR A 163 8.01 -15.86 15.91
N ARG A 164 7.21 -16.81 16.37
CA ARG A 164 7.63 -18.18 16.63
C ARG A 164 6.94 -19.11 15.65
N ILE A 165 7.71 -19.84 14.87
CA ILE A 165 7.17 -20.87 13.97
C ILE A 165 6.69 -22.04 14.83
N CYS A 166 5.39 -22.30 14.82
CA CYS A 166 4.78 -23.41 15.56
C CYS A 166 4.88 -24.71 14.79
N ASN A 167 4.63 -24.68 13.49
CA ASN A 167 4.65 -25.85 12.63
C ASN A 167 4.93 -25.46 11.18
N ILE A 168 5.61 -26.36 10.46
CA ILE A 168 5.77 -26.31 8.99
C ILE A 168 5.47 -27.71 8.46
N VAL A 169 4.50 -27.77 7.54
CA VAL A 169 4.19 -29.01 6.82
C VAL A 169 4.59 -28.81 5.36
N ASP A 170 5.60 -29.57 4.90
CA ASP A 170 5.99 -29.60 3.49
C ASP A 170 5.32 -30.80 2.82
N PHE A 171 4.45 -30.51 1.85
CA PHE A 171 3.73 -31.54 1.11
C PHE A 171 4.60 -32.19 0.00
N GLY A 172 5.80 -31.70 -0.22
CA GLY A 172 6.73 -32.23 -1.23
C GLY A 172 6.13 -32.20 -2.63
N ALA A 173 6.08 -33.36 -3.26
CA ALA A 173 5.53 -33.56 -4.61
C ALA A 173 4.00 -33.77 -4.63
N VAL A 174 3.33 -33.76 -3.49
CA VAL A 174 1.88 -33.98 -3.42
C VAL A 174 1.17 -32.73 -3.97
N MET A 175 0.37 -32.93 -5.00
CA MET A 175 -0.44 -31.88 -5.61
C MET A 175 -1.65 -31.62 -4.72
N MET A 176 -1.66 -30.50 -4.00
CA MET A 176 -2.72 -30.14 -3.07
C MET A 176 -3.93 -29.49 -3.75
N PHE A 177 -3.76 -28.94 -4.96
CA PHE A 177 -4.82 -28.30 -5.74
C PHE A 177 -4.64 -28.65 -7.21
N GLU A 178 -5.73 -28.97 -7.91
CA GLU A 178 -5.71 -29.35 -9.35
C GLU A 178 -5.14 -28.26 -10.27
N SER A 179 -5.19 -26.98 -9.86
CA SER A 179 -4.75 -25.82 -10.63
C SER A 179 -3.47 -25.15 -10.13
N ALA A 180 -2.82 -25.69 -9.12
CA ALA A 180 -1.56 -25.14 -8.59
C ALA A 180 -0.38 -25.69 -9.38
N SER A 181 0.03 -24.97 -10.42
CA SER A 181 1.26 -25.22 -11.21
C SER A 181 2.30 -24.13 -11.01
#